data_4aa8e5551ffdb5c9dee14d3aa602a25a
#
_entry.id   4aa8e5551ffdb5c9dee14d3aa602a25a
#
_cell.length_a   1.000
_cell.length_b   1.000
_cell.length_c   1.000
_cell.angle_alpha   90.00
_cell.angle_beta   90.00
_cell.angle_gamma   90.00
#
_symmetry.space_group_name_H-M   'P 1'
#
loop_
_entity.id
_entity.type
_entity.pdbx_description
1 polymer ?
#
loop_
_entity_poly.entity_id
_entity_poly.type
_entity_poly.pdbx_seq_one_letter_code
_entity_poly.pdbx_strand_id
1 'polypeptide(L)'
;KDGGRGKVHFFVMLLSRSRQKFVYFQDKPFTSKSTIEAHNYAFEYFEGQPDKIVYDQDRVLMVDENLGDLILTREFQLYSSQMTFTPVFCRKADPESKGKVENVVGYVKKNFLRGRTYTNAQALNESALEWLTRTGNGKVHAGTQKIPFREWVVERDYLHPYYKESVIEDNLLPYKVRKDNTISYKSNFYTLPLNTYQGADTTVFLSVENETVYLYASDKTLLTTHKV
;
A
#
# COMPACT_ATOMS: atom_id res chain seq x y z
N LYS A 1 9.48 17.45 30.62
CA LYS A 1 9.97 16.69 29.44
C LYS A 1 9.90 15.24 29.83
N ASP A 2 8.72 14.64 29.64
CA ASP A 2 8.48 13.25 29.98
C ASP A 2 9.05 12.39 28.89
N GLY A 3 10.13 11.65 29.19
CA GLY A 3 10.74 10.67 28.31
C GLY A 3 9.87 9.43 28.11
N GLY A 4 8.61 9.64 27.72
CA GLY A 4 7.66 8.57 27.45
C GLY A 4 8.07 7.76 26.20
N ARG A 5 7.92 6.43 26.26
CA ARG A 5 8.10 5.56 25.08
C ARG A 5 6.91 5.74 24.16
N GLY A 6 7.10 6.38 23.00
CA GLY A 6 6.11 6.45 21.93
C GLY A 6 6.06 5.14 21.14
N LYS A 7 4.88 4.78 20.62
CA LYS A 7 4.70 3.70 19.65
C LYS A 7 4.62 4.30 18.26
N VAL A 8 5.47 3.85 17.36
CA VAL A 8 5.46 4.23 15.95
C VAL A 8 5.23 2.97 15.11
N HIS A 9 4.45 3.11 14.06
CA HIS A 9 4.20 2.05 13.08
C HIS A 9 5.05 2.30 11.84
N PHE A 10 5.53 1.25 11.20
CA PHE A 10 6.30 1.43 9.98
C PHE A 10 6.06 0.30 8.98
N PHE A 11 6.09 0.68 7.73
CA PHE A 11 6.06 -0.16 6.55
C PHE A 11 7.49 -0.38 6.05
N VAL A 12 7.76 -1.57 5.55
CA VAL A 12 9.05 -1.93 4.95
C VAL A 12 8.80 -2.61 3.61
N MET A 13 9.50 -2.19 2.59
CA MET A 13 9.62 -2.91 1.32
C MET A 13 11.08 -3.17 0.99
N LEU A 14 11.37 -4.32 0.41
CA LEU A 14 12.71 -4.79 0.08
C LEU A 14 12.73 -5.36 -1.33
N LEU A 15 13.60 -4.84 -2.19
CA LEU A 15 13.91 -5.50 -3.47
C LEU A 15 14.76 -6.75 -3.20
N SER A 16 14.31 -7.90 -3.69
CA SER A 16 14.88 -9.20 -3.30
C SER A 16 16.30 -9.42 -3.81
N ARG A 17 16.65 -8.90 -5.00
CA ARG A 17 17.98 -9.06 -5.61
C ARG A 17 18.98 -8.08 -5.02
N SER A 18 18.73 -6.78 -5.11
CA SER A 18 19.67 -5.74 -4.67
C SER A 18 19.76 -5.62 -3.16
N ARG A 19 18.76 -6.08 -2.41
CA ARG A 19 18.58 -5.78 -0.98
C ARG A 19 18.34 -4.28 -0.70
N GLN A 20 17.93 -3.51 -1.72
CA GLN A 20 17.52 -2.13 -1.57
C GLN A 20 16.25 -2.07 -0.71
N LYS A 21 16.28 -1.26 0.33
CA LYS A 21 15.23 -1.16 1.35
C LYS A 21 14.55 0.19 1.24
N PHE A 22 13.26 0.18 1.48
CA PHE A 22 12.45 1.36 1.75
C PHE A 22 11.73 1.19 3.08
N VAL A 23 11.61 2.29 3.84
CA VAL A 23 10.92 2.32 5.14
C VAL A 23 10.08 3.58 5.22
N TYR A 24 8.84 3.43 5.68
CA TYR A 24 7.93 4.54 5.89
C TYR A 24 7.25 4.44 7.25
N PHE A 25 7.21 5.53 8.01
CA PHE A 25 6.71 5.62 9.38
C PHE A 25 5.44 6.42 9.46
N GLN A 26 4.53 6.02 10.37
CA GLN A 26 3.33 6.80 10.72
C GLN A 26 2.96 6.61 12.20
N ASP A 27 2.19 7.56 12.75
CA ASP A 27 1.77 7.57 14.17
C ASP A 27 0.67 6.58 14.47
N LYS A 28 -0.22 6.35 13.51
CA LYS A 28 -1.37 5.45 13.64
C LYS A 28 -1.06 4.08 13.04
N PRO A 29 -1.75 3.01 13.46
CA PRO A 29 -1.69 1.73 12.77
C PRO A 29 -1.99 1.87 11.27
N PHE A 30 -1.35 1.06 10.45
CA PHE A 30 -1.63 1.03 9.01
C PHE A 30 -3.05 0.54 8.76
N THR A 31 -3.71 1.19 7.81
CA THR A 31 -4.97 0.79 7.18
C THR A 31 -4.67 0.35 5.74
N SER A 32 -5.64 -0.27 5.05
CA SER A 32 -5.47 -0.60 3.63
C SER A 32 -5.06 0.64 2.82
N LYS A 33 -5.70 1.79 3.05
CA LYS A 33 -5.40 3.05 2.37
C LYS A 33 -3.96 3.51 2.64
N SER A 34 -3.54 3.63 3.89
CA SER A 34 -2.17 4.09 4.21
C SER A 34 -1.10 3.08 3.82
N THR A 35 -1.45 1.79 3.72
CA THR A 35 -0.55 0.77 3.16
C THR A 35 -0.38 0.96 1.66
N ILE A 36 -1.45 1.25 0.92
CA ILE A 36 -1.39 1.60 -0.52
C ILE A 36 -0.52 2.85 -0.73
N GLU A 37 -0.71 3.89 0.07
CA GLU A 37 0.13 5.09 0.02
C GLU A 37 1.62 4.76 0.25
N ALA A 38 1.92 3.89 1.22
CA ALA A 38 3.28 3.45 1.49
C ALA A 38 3.90 2.64 0.33
N HIS A 39 3.09 1.87 -0.42
CA HIS A 39 3.54 1.22 -1.66
C HIS A 39 3.90 2.25 -2.73
N ASN A 40 3.05 3.27 -2.91
CA ASN A 40 3.30 4.32 -3.88
C ASN A 40 4.62 5.05 -3.58
N TYR A 41 4.87 5.40 -2.31
CA TYR A 41 6.16 5.98 -1.91
C TYR A 41 7.34 5.03 -2.13
N ALA A 42 7.15 3.72 -1.92
CA ALA A 42 8.19 2.74 -2.19
C ALA A 42 8.50 2.64 -3.69
N PHE A 43 7.49 2.64 -4.56
CA PHE A 43 7.68 2.60 -6.01
C PHE A 43 8.35 3.87 -6.54
N GLU A 44 7.99 5.04 -6.01
CA GLU A 44 8.70 6.29 -6.30
C GLU A 44 10.18 6.20 -5.89
N TYR A 45 10.44 5.68 -4.70
CA TYR A 45 11.81 5.52 -4.18
C TYR A 45 12.64 4.50 -4.97
N PHE A 46 12.02 3.41 -5.44
CA PHE A 46 12.69 2.39 -6.26
C PHE A 46 12.76 2.76 -7.75
N GLU A 47 12.11 3.84 -8.16
CA GLU A 47 11.96 4.26 -9.56
C GLU A 47 11.28 3.18 -10.42
N GLY A 48 10.35 2.41 -9.84
CA GLY A 48 9.59 1.39 -10.55
C GLY A 48 8.93 0.34 -9.66
N GLN A 49 8.23 -0.59 -10.30
CA GLN A 49 7.48 -1.68 -9.68
C GLN A 49 8.12 -3.04 -10.02
N PRO A 50 8.26 -3.98 -9.07
CA PRO A 50 8.68 -5.34 -9.36
C PRO A 50 7.54 -6.15 -9.99
N ASP A 51 7.83 -7.28 -10.66
CA ASP A 51 6.82 -8.22 -11.18
C ASP A 51 5.92 -8.81 -10.09
N LYS A 52 6.50 -9.06 -8.92
CA LYS A 52 5.83 -9.74 -7.80
C LYS A 52 6.19 -9.09 -6.49
N ILE A 53 5.20 -8.93 -5.63
CA ILE A 53 5.41 -8.50 -4.25
C ILE A 53 4.92 -9.60 -3.33
N VAL A 54 5.82 -10.05 -2.46
CA VAL A 54 5.55 -11.09 -1.48
C VAL A 54 5.14 -10.42 -0.17
N TYR A 55 3.94 -10.76 0.33
CA TYR A 55 3.39 -10.24 1.58
C TYR A 55 3.42 -11.30 2.66
N ASP A 56 3.73 -10.90 3.89
CA ASP A 56 3.34 -11.70 5.06
C ASP A 56 1.81 -11.65 5.20
N GLN A 57 1.21 -12.67 5.80
CA GLN A 57 -0.25 -12.71 6.03
C GLN A 57 -0.62 -11.65 7.08
N ASP A 58 -0.74 -10.40 6.66
CA ASP A 58 -1.17 -9.29 7.51
C ASP A 58 -2.65 -8.97 7.26
N ARG A 59 -3.43 -8.90 8.32
CA ARG A 59 -4.86 -8.56 8.31
C ARG A 59 -5.16 -7.16 7.77
N VAL A 60 -4.16 -6.32 7.59
CA VAL A 60 -4.32 -4.99 7.00
C VAL A 60 -4.74 -5.05 5.53
N LEU A 61 -4.28 -6.07 4.80
CA LEU A 61 -4.56 -6.25 3.37
C LEU A 61 -5.56 -7.38 3.09
N MET A 62 -5.87 -8.20 4.09
CA MET A 62 -6.74 -9.36 3.96
C MET A 62 -7.94 -9.27 4.89
N VAL A 63 -9.10 -9.70 4.39
CA VAL A 63 -10.34 -9.77 5.18
C VAL A 63 -10.51 -11.15 5.78
N ASP A 64 -10.25 -12.22 5.00
CA ASP A 64 -10.49 -13.60 5.40
C ASP A 64 -9.66 -14.59 4.54
N GLU A 65 -9.67 -15.87 4.94
CA GLU A 65 -9.12 -17.00 4.19
C GLU A 65 -10.23 -18.06 4.02
N ASN A 66 -10.61 -18.31 2.79
CA ASN A 66 -11.61 -19.32 2.47
C ASN A 66 -10.99 -20.48 1.68
N LEU A 67 -10.88 -21.67 2.31
CA LEU A 67 -10.36 -22.92 1.70
C LEU A 67 -9.00 -22.76 1.00
N GLY A 68 -8.15 -21.86 1.52
CA GLY A 68 -6.84 -21.57 0.94
C GLY A 68 -6.80 -20.39 -0.04
N ASP A 69 -7.96 -19.85 -0.41
CA ASP A 69 -8.05 -18.60 -1.17
C ASP A 69 -8.11 -17.40 -0.23
N LEU A 70 -7.20 -16.45 -0.43
CA LEU A 70 -7.10 -15.25 0.40
C LEU A 70 -8.07 -14.18 -0.13
N ILE A 71 -8.94 -13.69 0.74
CA ILE A 71 -9.87 -12.61 0.43
C ILE A 71 -9.19 -11.30 0.81
N LEU A 72 -8.77 -10.53 -0.20
CA LEU A 72 -8.16 -9.22 -0.03
C LEU A 72 -9.20 -8.17 0.36
N THR A 73 -8.75 -7.11 1.04
CA THR A 73 -9.60 -5.92 1.18
C THR A 73 -9.92 -5.38 -0.22
N ARG A 74 -11.15 -4.87 -0.39
CA ARG A 74 -11.61 -4.36 -1.69
C ARG A 74 -10.70 -3.26 -2.24
N GLU A 75 -10.24 -2.36 -1.37
CA GLU A 75 -9.32 -1.28 -1.72
C GLU A 75 -8.00 -1.82 -2.28
N PHE A 76 -7.42 -2.82 -1.61
CA PHE A 76 -6.16 -3.39 -2.06
C PHE A 76 -6.32 -4.26 -3.31
N GLN A 77 -7.45 -4.94 -3.46
CA GLN A 77 -7.77 -5.71 -4.68
C GLN A 77 -7.86 -4.78 -5.90
N LEU A 78 -8.55 -3.65 -5.78
CA LEU A 78 -8.63 -2.64 -6.84
C LEU A 78 -7.25 -2.06 -7.15
N TYR A 79 -6.53 -1.64 -6.13
CA TYR A 79 -5.18 -1.11 -6.29
C TYR A 79 -4.27 -2.10 -7.03
N SER A 80 -4.20 -3.35 -6.57
CA SER A 80 -3.33 -4.35 -7.19
C SER A 80 -3.75 -4.71 -8.63
N SER A 81 -5.05 -4.59 -8.97
CA SER A 81 -5.52 -4.82 -10.35
C SER A 81 -5.14 -3.71 -11.32
N GLN A 82 -4.84 -2.50 -10.83
CA GLN A 82 -4.37 -1.36 -11.62
C GLN A 82 -2.85 -1.31 -11.75
N MET A 83 -2.14 -2.07 -10.92
CA MET A 83 -0.69 -2.12 -10.91
C MET A 83 -0.15 -3.25 -11.82
N THR A 84 1.13 -3.15 -12.13
CA THR A 84 1.82 -4.17 -12.94
C THR A 84 2.31 -5.36 -12.11
N PHE A 85 2.40 -5.23 -10.79
CA PHE A 85 2.85 -6.31 -9.92
C PHE A 85 1.75 -7.32 -9.59
N THR A 86 2.15 -8.57 -9.39
CA THR A 86 1.27 -9.63 -8.87
C THR A 86 1.49 -9.76 -7.36
N PRO A 87 0.45 -9.60 -6.51
CA PRO A 87 0.56 -9.85 -5.09
C PRO A 87 0.65 -11.37 -4.81
N VAL A 88 1.65 -11.76 -4.03
CA VAL A 88 1.86 -13.15 -3.59
C VAL A 88 1.86 -13.17 -2.07
N PHE A 89 0.96 -13.92 -1.47
CA PHE A 89 0.90 -14.05 -0.01
C PHE A 89 1.60 -15.33 0.43
N CYS A 90 2.58 -15.18 1.31
CA CYS A 90 3.27 -16.33 1.86
C CYS A 90 2.30 -17.23 2.60
N ARG A 91 2.23 -18.52 2.22
CA ARG A 91 1.67 -19.54 3.11
C ARG A 91 2.54 -19.62 4.36
N LYS A 92 1.96 -20.07 5.50
CA LYS A 92 2.69 -20.21 6.79
C LYS A 92 4.00 -21.01 6.71
N ALA A 93 4.29 -21.65 5.58
CA ALA A 93 5.41 -22.56 5.34
C ALA A 93 6.50 -22.03 4.39
N ASP A 94 6.58 -20.71 4.10
CA ASP A 94 7.69 -20.14 3.32
C ASP A 94 8.69 -19.36 4.22
N PRO A 95 9.70 -20.05 4.81
CA PRO A 95 10.62 -19.45 5.76
C PRO A 95 11.57 -18.44 5.11
N GLU A 96 11.89 -18.59 3.81
CA GLU A 96 12.93 -17.77 3.17
C GLU A 96 12.45 -16.33 2.90
N SER A 97 11.28 -16.18 2.33
CA SER A 97 10.70 -14.85 2.05
C SER A 97 10.39 -14.11 3.35
N LYS A 98 9.84 -14.81 4.35
CA LYS A 98 9.55 -14.28 5.68
C LYS A 98 10.82 -13.84 6.41
N GLY A 99 11.86 -14.63 6.37
CA GLY A 99 13.14 -14.32 7.01
C GLY A 99 13.80 -13.05 6.46
N LYS A 100 13.64 -12.76 5.17
CA LYS A 100 14.20 -11.53 4.56
C LYS A 100 13.55 -10.27 5.14
N VAL A 101 12.22 -10.24 5.27
CA VAL A 101 11.47 -9.08 5.81
C VAL A 101 11.71 -8.95 7.31
N GLU A 102 11.65 -10.03 8.07
CA GLU A 102 11.90 -10.03 9.53
C GLU A 102 13.31 -9.49 9.85
N ASN A 103 14.32 -9.86 9.06
CA ASN A 103 15.68 -9.35 9.19
C ASN A 103 15.74 -7.83 8.96
N VAL A 104 15.03 -7.30 7.96
CA VAL A 104 14.98 -5.86 7.70
C VAL A 104 14.25 -5.12 8.81
N VAL A 105 13.13 -5.65 9.29
CA VAL A 105 12.39 -5.09 10.45
C VAL A 105 13.30 -5.04 11.68
N GLY A 106 14.00 -6.13 11.99
CA GLY A 106 14.97 -6.17 13.06
C GLY A 106 16.13 -5.19 12.90
N TYR A 107 16.63 -5.04 11.67
CA TYR A 107 17.69 -4.10 11.33
C TYR A 107 17.26 -2.65 11.52
N VAL A 108 16.07 -2.27 11.06
CA VAL A 108 15.49 -0.92 11.25
C VAL A 108 15.34 -0.61 12.74
N LYS A 109 14.77 -1.54 13.52
CA LYS A 109 14.59 -1.36 14.96
C LYS A 109 15.91 -1.16 15.70
N LYS A 110 16.95 -1.94 15.37
CA LYS A 110 18.24 -1.93 16.07
C LYS A 110 19.14 -0.79 15.63
N ASN A 111 19.16 -0.44 14.34
CA ASN A 111 20.16 0.48 13.77
C ASN A 111 19.59 1.87 13.43
N PHE A 112 18.27 2.00 13.30
CA PHE A 112 17.63 3.29 13.03
C PHE A 112 16.86 3.82 14.23
N LEU A 113 15.95 3.03 14.80
CA LEU A 113 15.03 3.50 15.86
C LEU A 113 15.68 3.52 17.24
N ARG A 114 16.62 2.62 17.53
CA ARG A 114 17.20 2.50 18.86
C ARG A 114 17.89 3.80 19.30
N GLY A 115 17.46 4.36 20.44
CA GLY A 115 18.04 5.57 21.01
C GLY A 115 17.67 6.87 20.30
N ARG A 116 16.77 6.83 19.31
CA ARG A 116 16.31 8.01 18.60
C ARG A 116 15.17 8.72 19.37
N THR A 117 15.26 10.04 19.45
CA THR A 117 14.15 10.86 19.96
C THR A 117 13.10 11.02 18.85
N TYR A 118 11.86 10.76 19.20
CA TYR A 118 10.73 10.96 18.28
C TYR A 118 10.21 12.40 18.38
N THR A 119 10.03 13.06 17.24
CA THR A 119 9.43 14.39 17.14
C THR A 119 8.06 14.31 16.47
N ASN A 120 8.02 13.83 15.24
CA ASN A 120 6.81 13.53 14.46
C ASN A 120 7.16 12.56 13.32
N ALA A 121 6.14 11.99 12.67
CA ALA A 121 6.32 11.01 11.62
C ALA A 121 7.07 11.59 10.40
N GLN A 122 6.83 12.86 10.05
CA GLN A 122 7.49 13.50 8.91
C GLN A 122 9.01 13.59 9.11
N ALA A 123 9.46 14.18 10.23
CA ALA A 123 10.88 14.29 10.54
C ALA A 123 11.56 12.91 10.67
N LEU A 124 10.80 11.89 11.14
CA LEU A 124 11.30 10.53 11.21
C LEU A 124 11.49 9.93 9.81
N ASN A 125 10.57 10.18 8.87
CA ASN A 125 10.67 9.72 7.48
C ASN A 125 11.83 10.40 6.74
N GLU A 126 12.00 11.71 6.89
CA GLU A 126 13.14 12.44 6.33
C GLU A 126 14.46 11.85 6.83
N SER A 127 14.59 11.68 8.15
CA SER A 127 15.76 11.04 8.75
C SER A 127 15.97 9.59 8.30
N ALA A 128 14.88 8.85 8.02
CA ALA A 128 14.97 7.49 7.53
C ALA A 128 15.52 7.42 6.10
N LEU A 129 15.12 8.32 5.21
CA LEU A 129 15.67 8.42 3.86
C LEU A 129 17.17 8.72 3.86
N GLU A 130 17.60 9.68 4.69
CA GLU A 130 19.03 9.97 4.87
C GLU A 130 19.80 8.76 5.42
N TRP A 131 19.22 8.07 6.41
CA TRP A 131 19.84 6.87 6.98
C TRP A 131 19.89 5.72 5.96
N LEU A 132 18.84 5.52 5.17
CA LEU A 132 18.80 4.54 4.09
C LEU A 132 19.93 4.80 3.09
N THR A 133 20.08 6.04 2.63
CA THR A 133 21.12 6.43 1.67
C THR A 133 22.52 6.17 2.23
N ARG A 134 22.79 6.63 3.45
CA ARG A 134 24.12 6.53 4.07
C ARG A 134 24.44 5.14 4.61
N THR A 135 23.46 4.44 5.16
CA THR A 135 23.70 3.23 5.97
C THR A 135 22.90 2.03 5.49
N GLY A 136 21.57 2.15 5.41
CA GLY A 136 20.69 1.01 5.12
C GLY A 136 20.96 0.40 3.74
N ASN A 137 21.19 1.25 2.74
CA ASN A 137 21.45 0.89 1.35
C ASN A 137 22.86 1.27 0.87
N GLY A 138 23.55 2.17 1.61
CA GLY A 138 24.87 2.66 1.23
C GLY A 138 26.04 1.82 1.74
N LYS A 139 25.82 0.94 2.72
CA LYS A 139 26.86 0.06 3.27
C LYS A 139 26.77 -1.36 2.69
N VAL A 140 27.89 -2.08 2.75
CA VAL A 140 27.96 -3.49 2.33
C VAL A 140 26.97 -4.33 3.13
N HIS A 141 26.10 -5.04 2.43
CA HIS A 141 25.13 -5.95 3.01
C HIS A 141 25.81 -7.26 3.40
N ALA A 142 25.70 -7.66 4.68
CA ALA A 142 26.44 -8.77 5.23
C ALA A 142 26.21 -10.11 4.49
N GLY A 143 24.96 -10.40 4.07
CA GLY A 143 24.65 -11.67 3.40
C GLY A 143 25.05 -11.71 1.92
N THR A 144 25.04 -10.59 1.21
CA THR A 144 25.37 -10.55 -0.24
C THR A 144 26.79 -10.04 -0.51
N GLN A 145 27.46 -9.46 0.48
CA GLN A 145 28.76 -8.80 0.36
C GLN A 145 28.79 -7.68 -0.70
N LYS A 146 27.61 -7.12 -1.02
CA LYS A 146 27.40 -6.07 -2.01
C LYS A 146 26.75 -4.85 -1.39
N ILE A 147 26.88 -3.69 -2.01
CA ILE A 147 26.21 -2.44 -1.60
C ILE A 147 24.84 -2.40 -2.27
N PRO A 148 23.71 -2.41 -1.50
CA PRO A 148 22.37 -2.45 -2.06
C PRO A 148 22.09 -1.37 -3.10
N PHE A 149 22.50 -0.14 -2.86
CA PHE A 149 22.33 0.96 -3.80
C PHE A 149 23.00 0.68 -5.17
N ARG A 150 24.22 0.14 -5.19
CA ARG A 150 24.91 -0.19 -6.44
C ARG A 150 24.22 -1.32 -7.20
N GLU A 151 23.72 -2.33 -6.49
CA GLU A 151 22.98 -3.42 -7.08
C GLU A 151 21.60 -2.96 -7.59
N TRP A 152 20.97 -1.99 -6.90
CA TRP A 152 19.72 -1.39 -7.34
C TRP A 152 19.89 -0.61 -8.66
N VAL A 153 20.96 0.11 -8.86
CA VAL A 153 21.25 0.81 -10.14
C VAL A 153 21.16 -0.15 -11.33
N VAL A 154 21.53 -1.42 -11.14
CA VAL A 154 21.37 -2.46 -12.18
C VAL A 154 19.96 -3.04 -12.19
N GLU A 155 19.34 -3.26 -11.00
CA GLU A 155 18.02 -3.88 -10.88
C GLU A 155 16.89 -2.99 -11.39
N ARG A 156 16.99 -1.67 -11.25
CA ARG A 156 15.94 -0.71 -11.65
C ARG A 156 15.59 -0.79 -13.13
N ASP A 157 16.53 -1.13 -13.98
CA ASP A 157 16.30 -1.26 -15.42
C ASP A 157 15.37 -2.47 -15.77
N TYR A 158 15.12 -3.35 -14.80
CA TYR A 158 14.22 -4.49 -14.88
C TYR A 158 12.91 -4.28 -14.13
N LEU A 159 12.71 -3.12 -13.48
CA LEU A 159 11.45 -2.77 -12.85
C LEU A 159 10.48 -2.20 -13.91
N HIS A 160 9.20 -2.45 -13.73
CA HIS A 160 8.18 -1.80 -14.55
C HIS A 160 8.09 -0.31 -14.22
N PRO A 161 7.89 0.56 -15.20
CA PRO A 161 7.67 1.98 -14.94
C PRO A 161 6.52 2.21 -13.96
N TYR A 162 6.72 3.14 -13.03
CA TYR A 162 5.69 3.59 -12.11
C TYR A 162 5.36 5.06 -12.39
N TYR A 163 4.09 5.32 -12.66
CA TYR A 163 3.57 6.66 -12.89
C TYR A 163 2.55 7.00 -11.82
N LYS A 164 2.89 7.94 -10.95
CA LYS A 164 2.03 8.39 -9.84
C LYS A 164 0.67 8.90 -10.32
N GLU A 165 0.64 9.60 -11.45
CA GLU A 165 -0.57 10.19 -12.02
C GLU A 165 -1.62 9.14 -12.41
N SER A 166 -1.20 7.93 -12.80
CA SER A 166 -2.14 6.84 -13.12
C SER A 166 -2.86 6.27 -11.90
N VAL A 167 -2.36 6.52 -10.70
CA VAL A 167 -2.90 5.98 -9.43
C VAL A 167 -3.82 7.00 -8.74
N ILE A 168 -3.68 8.30 -9.04
CA ILE A 168 -4.41 9.37 -8.34
C ILE A 168 -5.82 9.58 -8.91
N GLU A 169 -6.08 9.21 -10.16
CA GLU A 169 -7.36 9.56 -10.79
C GLU A 169 -8.54 8.63 -10.48
N ASP A 170 -8.34 7.44 -9.92
CA ASP A 170 -9.44 6.51 -9.68
C ASP A 170 -9.54 5.99 -8.24
N ASN A 171 -9.74 6.88 -7.28
CA ASN A 171 -10.37 6.52 -5.98
C ASN A 171 -11.85 6.10 -6.16
N LEU A 172 -12.21 5.72 -7.38
CA LEU A 172 -13.55 5.31 -7.75
C LEU A 172 -13.77 3.83 -7.42
N LEU A 173 -14.47 3.55 -6.33
CA LEU A 173 -14.81 2.19 -5.91
C LEU A 173 -16.05 1.71 -6.67
N PRO A 174 -16.01 0.56 -7.38
CA PRO A 174 -17.19 0.05 -8.07
C PRO A 174 -18.24 -0.49 -7.08
N TYR A 175 -19.49 -0.09 -7.27
CA TYR A 175 -20.66 -0.56 -6.52
C TYR A 175 -21.73 -1.07 -7.44
N LYS A 176 -22.27 -2.25 -7.14
CA LYS A 176 -23.44 -2.77 -7.87
C LYS A 176 -24.67 -1.94 -7.51
N VAL A 177 -25.39 -1.52 -8.54
CA VAL A 177 -26.65 -0.79 -8.39
C VAL A 177 -27.76 -1.80 -8.06
N ARG A 178 -28.60 -1.47 -7.09
CA ARG A 178 -29.77 -2.25 -6.71
C ARG A 178 -30.95 -1.90 -7.61
N LYS A 179 -31.95 -2.78 -7.63
CA LYS A 179 -33.19 -2.61 -8.45
C LYS A 179 -33.95 -1.32 -8.17
N ASP A 180 -33.78 -0.75 -6.97
CA ASP A 180 -34.39 0.49 -6.52
C ASP A 180 -33.56 1.73 -6.86
N ASN A 181 -32.59 1.64 -7.79
CA ASN A 181 -31.64 2.69 -8.13
C ASN A 181 -30.86 3.23 -6.93
N THR A 182 -30.45 2.36 -6.01
CA THR A 182 -29.59 2.72 -4.89
C THR A 182 -28.30 1.91 -4.90
N ILE A 183 -27.29 2.41 -4.19
CA ILE A 183 -26.14 1.63 -3.75
C ILE A 183 -26.08 1.60 -2.22
N SER A 184 -25.41 0.60 -1.64
CA SER A 184 -25.14 0.54 -0.20
C SER A 184 -23.68 0.85 0.07
N TYR A 185 -23.40 1.86 0.90
CA TYR A 185 -22.09 2.23 1.37
C TYR A 185 -22.12 2.55 2.87
N LYS A 186 -21.24 1.90 3.66
CA LYS A 186 -21.17 2.05 5.14
C LYS A 186 -22.54 1.94 5.83
N SER A 187 -23.32 0.95 5.45
CA SER A 187 -24.68 0.69 5.97
C SER A 187 -25.73 1.74 5.61
N ASN A 188 -25.41 2.74 4.83
CA ASN A 188 -26.35 3.72 4.28
C ASN A 188 -26.68 3.40 2.82
N PHE A 189 -27.87 3.86 2.37
CA PHE A 189 -28.30 3.75 0.99
C PHE A 189 -28.26 5.12 0.32
N TYR A 190 -27.66 5.17 -0.86
CA TYR A 190 -27.51 6.40 -1.65
C TYR A 190 -28.24 6.24 -2.97
N THR A 191 -29.15 7.15 -3.26
CA THR A 191 -29.98 7.13 -4.46
C THR A 191 -29.19 7.55 -5.69
N LEU A 192 -29.53 6.96 -6.82
CA LEU A 192 -29.02 7.29 -8.14
C LEU A 192 -30.15 7.88 -9.00
N PRO A 193 -29.81 8.58 -10.08
CA PRO A 193 -30.81 9.04 -11.04
C PRO A 193 -31.69 7.89 -11.55
N LEU A 194 -32.92 8.18 -11.87
CA LEU A 194 -33.84 7.21 -12.43
C LEU A 194 -33.25 6.56 -13.69
N ASN A 195 -33.51 5.28 -13.87
CA ASN A 195 -33.01 4.46 -14.98
C ASN A 195 -31.49 4.19 -14.95
N THR A 196 -30.80 4.43 -13.84
CA THR A 196 -29.39 3.99 -13.71
C THR A 196 -29.29 2.46 -13.64
N TYR A 197 -30.24 1.78 -12.99
CA TYR A 197 -30.29 0.32 -12.97
C TYR A 197 -30.77 -0.22 -14.31
N GLN A 198 -29.93 -1.02 -14.98
CA GLN A 198 -30.22 -1.67 -16.28
C GLN A 198 -30.09 -3.20 -16.21
N GLY A 199 -29.95 -3.76 -15.01
CA GLY A 199 -29.79 -5.21 -14.80
C GLY A 199 -28.81 -5.53 -13.66
N ALA A 200 -28.66 -6.82 -13.35
CA ALA A 200 -27.90 -7.30 -12.19
C ALA A 200 -26.39 -6.90 -12.22
N ASP A 201 -25.86 -6.61 -13.40
CA ASP A 201 -24.44 -6.25 -13.57
C ASP A 201 -24.20 -4.73 -13.65
N THR A 202 -25.27 -3.93 -13.49
CA THR A 202 -25.13 -2.46 -13.46
C THR A 202 -24.21 -2.04 -12.32
N THR A 203 -23.12 -1.34 -12.68
CA THR A 203 -22.10 -0.88 -11.75
C THR A 203 -21.91 0.63 -11.89
N VAL A 204 -21.82 1.31 -10.77
CA VAL A 204 -21.41 2.73 -10.68
C VAL A 204 -20.17 2.83 -9.82
N PHE A 205 -19.47 3.93 -9.93
CA PHE A 205 -18.23 4.19 -9.22
C PHE A 205 -18.44 5.25 -8.15
N LEU A 206 -17.85 5.03 -6.98
CA LEU A 206 -18.00 5.91 -5.81
C LEU A 206 -16.64 6.47 -5.40
N SER A 207 -16.57 7.79 -5.17
CA SER A 207 -15.52 8.42 -4.37
C SER A 207 -16.11 9.14 -3.16
N VAL A 208 -15.30 9.35 -2.14
CA VAL A 208 -15.69 10.14 -0.96
C VAL A 208 -14.63 11.18 -0.67
N GLU A 209 -15.06 12.44 -0.67
CA GLU A 209 -14.22 13.58 -0.34
C GLU A 209 -14.98 14.52 0.61
N ASN A 210 -14.31 14.97 1.66
CA ASN A 210 -14.86 15.94 2.62
C ASN A 210 -16.30 15.62 3.07
N GLU A 211 -16.54 14.36 3.50
CA GLU A 211 -17.87 13.87 3.93
C GLU A 211 -18.95 13.91 2.83
N THR A 212 -18.54 13.98 1.57
CA THR A 212 -19.44 13.93 0.42
C THR A 212 -19.15 12.68 -0.40
N VAL A 213 -20.19 11.92 -0.70
CA VAL A 213 -20.16 10.77 -1.62
C VAL A 213 -20.45 11.30 -3.03
N TYR A 214 -19.57 10.98 -3.96
CA TYR A 214 -19.72 11.24 -5.39
C TYR A 214 -19.95 9.93 -6.10
N LEU A 215 -20.95 9.86 -6.96
CA LEU A 215 -21.31 8.66 -7.72
C LEU A 215 -21.18 8.94 -9.22
N TYR A 216 -20.42 8.09 -9.90
CA TYR A 216 -20.08 8.24 -11.31
C TYR A 216 -20.56 7.04 -12.13
N ALA A 217 -20.89 7.27 -13.39
CA ALA A 217 -21.10 6.23 -14.38
C ALA A 217 -19.78 5.55 -14.77
N SER A 218 -19.87 4.50 -15.58
CA SER A 218 -18.69 3.75 -16.07
C SER A 218 -17.78 4.59 -16.98
N ASP A 219 -18.31 5.63 -17.62
CA ASP A 219 -17.57 6.62 -18.41
C ASP A 219 -17.01 7.78 -17.59
N LYS A 220 -17.03 7.66 -16.25
CA LYS A 220 -16.61 8.69 -15.28
C LYS A 220 -17.47 9.96 -15.25
N THR A 221 -18.64 9.96 -15.89
CA THR A 221 -19.60 11.07 -15.77
C THR A 221 -20.20 11.08 -14.37
N LEU A 222 -20.18 12.23 -13.68
CA LEU A 222 -20.78 12.39 -12.36
C LEU A 222 -22.30 12.25 -12.46
N LEU A 223 -22.87 11.29 -11.74
CA LEU A 223 -24.31 11.03 -11.70
C LEU A 223 -25.01 11.81 -10.60
N THR A 224 -24.46 11.79 -9.39
CA THR A 224 -25.04 12.47 -8.22
C THR A 224 -24.05 12.57 -7.08
N THR A 225 -24.38 13.41 -6.09
CA THR A 225 -23.60 13.59 -4.86
C THR A 225 -24.52 13.52 -3.64
N HIS A 226 -23.99 13.02 -2.52
CA HIS A 226 -24.70 12.94 -1.24
C HIS A 226 -23.74 13.30 -0.09
N LYS A 227 -24.28 13.81 1.00
CA LYS A 227 -23.52 13.94 2.26
C LYS A 227 -23.50 12.59 3.00
N VAL A 228 -22.36 12.23 3.62
CA VAL A 228 -22.22 11.02 4.45
C VAL A 228 -22.97 11.19 5.78
#